data_78da72dd891e5754010d1aba3c8b6206
#
_entry.id   78da72dd891e5754010d1aba3c8b6206
#
_cell.length_a   1.000
_cell.length_b   1.000
_cell.length_c   1.000
_cell.angle_alpha   90.00
_cell.angle_beta   90.00
_cell.angle_gamma   90.00
#
_symmetry.space_group_name_H-M   'P 1'
#
loop_
_entity.id
_entity.type
_entity.pdbx_description
1 polymer ?
#
loop_
_entity_poly.entity_id
_entity_poly.type
_entity_poly.pdbx_seq_one_letter_code
_entity_poly.pdbx_strand_id
1 'polypeptide(L)'
;TLVTNWRSAAGAIKHDGVVPSMSYKWFIGMWAWDSWKQAVATARFNGELAQDNIRALFDHQIKDNDSLRPYDAGTIIDCIFYNKNEARNEDGGNWNERNSKPPLAAWSVWNVFKQTHDTEFLKEMYPKLVAYHNWWYTNRDTDQNGIAEYGAMVDDAHYVWKENEATGEWYIEKDAAGEPLVDDNAVIEAAAWESGMDNATRFDVEGNGPDDIGVKVFKNKDASGKVIGYSINQ
;
A
#
# COMPACT_ATOMS: atom_id res chain seq x y z
N THR A 1 -12.80 22.42 1.85
CA THR A 1 -12.70 20.95 2.04
C THR A 1 -11.40 20.56 2.74
N LEU A 2 -10.20 20.93 2.23
CA LEU A 2 -8.93 20.50 2.88
C LEU A 2 -8.85 20.93 4.36
N VAL A 3 -9.16 22.18 4.67
CA VAL A 3 -9.14 22.69 6.06
C VAL A 3 -10.17 21.98 6.94
N THR A 4 -11.33 21.61 6.42
CA THR A 4 -12.36 20.89 7.19
C THR A 4 -12.00 19.43 7.42
N ASN A 5 -11.08 18.89 6.64
CA ASN A 5 -10.58 17.52 6.75
C ASN A 5 -9.20 17.45 7.44
N TRP A 6 -8.73 18.55 7.99
CA TRP A 6 -7.49 18.58 8.79
C TRP A 6 -7.72 17.90 10.13
N ARG A 7 -6.78 17.03 10.48
CA ARG A 7 -6.69 16.35 11.78
C ARG A 7 -5.35 16.63 12.43
N SER A 8 -5.37 16.95 13.70
CA SER A 8 -4.16 17.07 14.50
C SER A 8 -3.56 15.68 14.78
N ALA A 9 -2.25 15.66 14.98
CA ALA A 9 -1.51 14.48 15.39
C ALA A 9 -2.16 13.79 16.60
N ALA A 10 -2.33 12.48 16.52
CA ALA A 10 -2.92 11.68 17.59
C ALA A 10 -2.54 10.20 17.45
N GLY A 11 -2.35 9.53 18.59
CA GLY A 11 -2.04 8.11 18.63
C GLY A 11 -0.72 7.77 17.93
N ALA A 12 -0.77 6.85 16.99
CA ALA A 12 0.39 6.44 16.19
C ALA A 12 0.81 7.47 15.13
N ILE A 13 -0.10 8.37 14.73
CA ILE A 13 0.18 9.42 13.75
C ILE A 13 0.71 10.65 14.47
N LYS A 14 1.99 10.94 14.27
CA LYS A 14 2.75 11.96 15.01
C LYS A 14 2.74 13.34 14.35
N HIS A 15 2.16 13.44 13.17
CA HIS A 15 2.08 14.66 12.38
C HIS A 15 0.62 15.03 12.11
N ASP A 16 0.38 16.31 11.94
CA ASP A 16 -0.90 16.78 11.44
C ASP A 16 -1.11 16.32 9.99
N GLY A 17 -2.36 16.09 9.61
CA GLY A 17 -2.64 15.61 8.26
C GLY A 17 -4.02 15.97 7.77
N VAL A 18 -4.23 15.78 6.50
CA VAL A 18 -5.53 15.93 5.85
C VAL A 18 -6.02 14.56 5.43
N VAL A 19 -7.23 14.21 5.82
CA VAL A 19 -7.88 12.94 5.48
C VAL A 19 -8.88 13.13 4.33
N PRO A 20 -9.22 12.08 3.58
CA PRO A 20 -10.18 12.18 2.48
C PRO A 20 -11.57 12.66 2.94
N SER A 21 -12.04 12.22 4.10
CA SER A 21 -13.33 12.63 4.66
C SER A 21 -13.37 12.52 6.18
N MET A 22 -13.92 13.55 6.83
CA MET A 22 -14.21 13.56 8.28
C MET A 22 -15.58 13.00 8.61
N SER A 23 -16.47 12.90 7.65
CA SER A 23 -17.88 12.50 7.86
C SER A 23 -18.16 11.05 7.44
N TYR A 24 -17.32 10.46 6.61
CA TYR A 24 -17.49 9.08 6.14
C TYR A 24 -16.52 8.16 6.88
N LYS A 25 -17.05 7.24 7.68
CA LYS A 25 -16.28 6.47 8.67
C LYS A 25 -15.12 5.67 8.08
N TRP A 26 -15.19 5.26 6.81
CA TRP A 26 -14.13 4.51 6.15
C TRP A 26 -12.99 5.37 5.63
N PHE A 27 -13.17 6.71 5.53
CA PHE A 27 -12.17 7.62 4.97
C PHE A 27 -11.61 8.62 5.98
N ILE A 28 -11.66 8.29 7.27
CA ILE A 28 -11.08 9.11 8.35
C ILE A 28 -9.58 8.86 8.57
N GLY A 29 -8.99 7.90 7.85
CA GLY A 29 -7.55 7.63 7.82
C GLY A 29 -6.86 8.40 6.69
N MET A 30 -5.53 8.27 6.63
CA MET A 30 -4.69 8.85 5.60
C MET A 30 -4.36 7.79 4.55
N TRP A 31 -5.09 7.81 3.43
CA TRP A 31 -4.73 6.99 2.26
C TRP A 31 -3.53 7.62 1.56
N ALA A 32 -2.54 6.79 1.20
CA ALA A 32 -1.27 7.28 0.70
C ALA A 32 -1.43 8.17 -0.55
N TRP A 33 -2.06 7.66 -1.62
CA TRP A 33 -2.15 8.42 -2.85
C TRP A 33 -3.06 9.66 -2.78
N ASP A 34 -4.08 9.65 -1.90
CA ASP A 34 -4.87 10.83 -1.56
C ASP A 34 -4.00 11.87 -0.87
N SER A 35 -3.22 11.44 0.11
CA SER A 35 -2.35 12.31 0.89
C SER A 35 -1.30 13.01 0.04
N TRP A 36 -0.75 12.33 -0.97
CA TRP A 36 0.17 12.97 -1.93
C TRP A 36 -0.49 14.15 -2.64
N LYS A 37 -1.70 13.98 -3.13
CA LYS A 37 -2.47 15.02 -3.85
C LYS A 37 -2.92 16.13 -2.89
N GLN A 38 -3.36 15.76 -1.70
CA GLN A 38 -3.77 16.71 -0.64
C GLN A 38 -2.59 17.58 -0.20
N ALA A 39 -1.39 17.01 -0.03
CA ALA A 39 -0.20 17.76 0.31
C ALA A 39 0.15 18.80 -0.77
N VAL A 40 0.10 18.44 -2.04
CA VAL A 40 0.35 19.39 -3.14
C VAL A 40 -0.64 20.55 -3.14
N ALA A 41 -1.92 20.27 -2.87
CA ALA A 41 -2.94 21.31 -2.78
C ALA A 41 -2.76 22.18 -1.52
N THR A 42 -2.44 21.56 -0.39
CA THR A 42 -2.25 22.23 0.92
C THR A 42 -1.03 23.14 0.92
N ALA A 43 0.04 22.76 0.23
CA ALA A 43 1.28 23.53 0.15
C ALA A 43 1.07 24.96 -0.37
N ARG A 44 -0.01 25.22 -1.09
CA ARG A 44 -0.35 26.55 -1.60
C ARG A 44 -0.76 27.56 -0.52
N PHE A 45 -1.15 27.10 0.66
CA PHE A 45 -1.58 27.96 1.75
C PHE A 45 -1.02 27.59 3.13
N ASN A 46 -0.54 26.35 3.29
CA ASN A 46 0.11 25.87 4.50
C ASN A 46 1.18 24.82 4.15
N GLY A 47 2.42 25.27 4.01
CA GLY A 47 3.55 24.42 3.65
C GLY A 47 3.93 23.42 4.73
N GLU A 48 3.82 23.81 6.00
CA GLU A 48 4.12 22.94 7.14
C GLU A 48 3.14 21.75 7.20
N LEU A 49 1.84 22.02 7.14
CA LEU A 49 0.82 20.97 7.09
C LEU A 49 1.00 20.04 5.88
N ALA A 50 1.43 20.58 4.74
CA ALA A 50 1.71 19.78 3.55
C ALA A 50 2.90 18.82 3.75
N GLN A 51 3.98 19.30 4.39
CA GLN A 51 5.12 18.48 4.74
C GLN A 51 4.76 17.42 5.78
N ASP A 52 4.00 17.79 6.79
CA ASP A 52 3.54 16.90 7.85
C ASP A 52 2.62 15.79 7.32
N ASN A 53 1.75 16.11 6.36
CA ASN A 53 0.92 15.13 5.67
C ASN A 53 1.76 14.05 4.96
N ILE A 54 2.91 14.44 4.42
CA ILE A 54 3.86 13.52 3.78
C ILE A 54 4.63 12.73 4.85
N ARG A 55 5.16 13.42 5.88
CA ARG A 55 5.91 12.78 6.97
C ARG A 55 5.09 11.70 7.67
N ALA A 56 3.81 11.95 7.92
CA ALA A 56 2.92 11.01 8.58
C ALA A 56 2.90 9.64 7.88
N LEU A 57 2.90 9.61 6.55
CA LEU A 57 2.95 8.35 5.79
C LEU A 57 4.35 7.72 5.82
N PHE A 58 5.40 8.52 5.67
CA PHE A 58 6.77 8.01 5.69
C PHE A 58 7.24 7.55 7.08
N ASP A 59 6.60 7.99 8.16
CA ASP A 59 6.84 7.44 9.51
C ASP A 59 6.46 5.96 9.59
N HIS A 60 5.53 5.52 8.74
CA HIS A 60 5.07 4.14 8.63
C HIS A 60 5.69 3.39 7.43
N GLN A 61 6.73 3.94 6.81
CA GLN A 61 7.49 3.22 5.78
C GLN A 61 8.06 1.94 6.36
N ILE A 62 7.79 0.82 5.69
CA ILE A 62 8.28 -0.50 6.11
C ILE A 62 9.81 -0.53 6.10
N LYS A 63 10.38 -1.12 7.11
CA LYS A 63 11.84 -1.25 7.30
C LYS A 63 12.25 -2.72 7.20
N ASP A 64 13.54 -2.95 7.00
CA ASP A 64 14.15 -4.29 6.92
C ASP A 64 14.04 -5.11 8.20
N ASN A 65 13.81 -4.44 9.34
CA ASN A 65 13.55 -5.07 10.64
C ASN A 65 12.06 -5.15 11.02
N ASP A 66 11.15 -4.92 10.07
CA ASP A 66 9.72 -5.09 10.30
C ASP A 66 9.42 -6.57 10.64
N SER A 67 8.65 -6.80 11.70
CA SER A 67 8.39 -8.16 12.19
C SER A 67 7.44 -8.96 11.32
N LEU A 68 6.60 -8.27 10.53
CA LEU A 68 5.58 -8.89 9.67
C LEU A 68 6.01 -8.92 8.21
N ARG A 69 6.67 -7.86 7.75
CA ARG A 69 6.95 -7.63 6.31
C ARG A 69 8.41 -7.19 6.05
N PRO A 70 9.44 -7.89 6.57
CA PRO A 70 10.83 -7.44 6.39
C PRO A 70 11.27 -7.41 4.91
N TYR A 71 10.62 -8.22 4.05
CA TYR A 71 10.88 -8.28 2.60
C TYR A 71 10.22 -7.14 1.82
N ASP A 72 9.33 -6.37 2.46
CA ASP A 72 8.70 -5.18 1.87
C ASP A 72 9.39 -3.88 2.28
N ALA A 73 10.63 -3.94 2.74
CA ALA A 73 11.39 -2.77 3.15
C ALA A 73 11.42 -1.70 2.06
N GLY A 74 11.06 -0.48 2.44
CA GLY A 74 10.95 0.67 1.54
C GLY A 74 9.53 1.00 1.12
N THR A 75 8.56 0.06 1.20
CA THR A 75 7.18 0.36 0.80
C THR A 75 6.48 1.33 1.74
N ILE A 76 5.53 2.06 1.18
CA ILE A 76 4.54 2.85 1.90
C ILE A 76 3.24 2.09 1.88
N ILE A 77 2.68 1.80 3.05
CA ILE A 77 1.40 1.11 3.18
C ILE A 77 0.26 1.96 2.64
N ASP A 78 -0.83 1.33 2.24
CA ASP A 78 -1.93 1.99 1.53
C ASP A 78 -2.64 3.05 2.38
N CYS A 79 -2.78 2.80 3.68
CA CYS A 79 -3.50 3.68 4.60
C CYS A 79 -3.00 3.57 6.03
N ILE A 80 -3.01 4.69 6.77
CA ILE A 80 -2.81 4.75 8.21
C ILE A 80 -4.01 5.41 8.89
N PHE A 81 -4.39 4.90 10.06
CA PHE A 81 -5.55 5.40 10.80
C PHE A 81 -5.13 6.07 12.12
N TYR A 82 -5.89 7.08 12.53
CA TYR A 82 -5.74 7.72 13.84
C TYR A 82 -6.24 6.84 15.00
N ASN A 83 -7.14 5.91 14.71
CA ASN A 83 -7.73 5.03 15.70
C ASN A 83 -7.15 3.62 15.61
N LYS A 84 -6.95 2.98 16.77
CA LYS A 84 -6.54 1.60 16.85
C LYS A 84 -7.61 0.67 16.26
N ASN A 85 -7.21 -0.29 15.45
CA ASN A 85 -8.06 -1.38 15.00
C ASN A 85 -7.78 -2.64 15.82
N GLU A 86 -8.56 -2.88 16.88
CA GLU A 86 -8.35 -4.01 17.80
C GLU A 86 -8.62 -5.37 17.15
N ALA A 87 -9.54 -5.44 16.18
CA ALA A 87 -9.87 -6.68 15.49
C ALA A 87 -8.69 -7.25 14.67
N ARG A 88 -7.73 -6.38 14.36
CA ARG A 88 -6.53 -6.71 13.57
C ARG A 88 -5.26 -6.74 14.39
N ASN A 89 -5.38 -6.62 15.71
CA ASN A 89 -4.24 -6.51 16.62
C ASN A 89 -3.27 -5.37 16.24
N GLU A 90 -3.76 -4.33 15.58
CA GLU A 90 -2.96 -3.18 15.15
C GLU A 90 -2.78 -2.19 16.29
N ASP A 91 -1.58 -1.65 16.39
CA ASP A 91 -1.23 -0.67 17.41
C ASP A 91 -1.40 0.76 16.90
N GLY A 92 -2.63 1.10 16.59
CA GLY A 92 -2.97 2.49 16.43
C GLY A 92 -3.12 3.02 15.01
N GLY A 93 -3.31 2.17 14.03
CA GLY A 93 -3.80 2.70 12.80
C GLY A 93 -3.08 2.37 11.53
N ASN A 94 -2.29 1.31 11.53
CA ASN A 94 -1.79 0.73 10.29
C ASN A 94 -2.82 -0.24 9.71
N TRP A 95 -2.97 -0.22 8.41
CA TRP A 95 -3.71 -1.24 7.71
C TRP A 95 -2.74 -2.08 6.88
N ASN A 96 -2.12 -3.08 7.52
CA ASN A 96 -1.03 -3.85 6.93
C ASN A 96 -1.44 -4.92 5.94
N GLU A 97 -2.71 -5.29 5.88
CA GLU A 97 -3.18 -6.27 4.90
C GLU A 97 -3.29 -5.73 3.49
N ARG A 98 -3.34 -4.42 3.36
CA ARG A 98 -3.37 -3.78 2.04
C ARG A 98 -1.97 -3.39 1.63
N ASN A 99 -1.77 -3.44 0.35
CA ASN A 99 -0.49 -3.14 -0.29
C ASN A 99 -0.15 -1.65 -0.26
N SER A 100 0.57 -1.18 -1.23
CA SER A 100 0.82 0.23 -1.45
C SER A 100 -0.35 0.89 -2.21
N LYS A 101 -0.12 2.08 -2.70
CA LYS A 101 -1.01 2.87 -3.58
C LYS A 101 -0.17 3.46 -4.70
N PRO A 102 -0.77 4.01 -5.77
CA PRO A 102 -0.02 4.61 -6.86
C PRO A 102 1.13 5.51 -6.40
N PRO A 103 2.35 5.33 -6.94
CA PRO A 103 3.60 5.87 -6.38
C PRO A 103 3.80 7.37 -6.68
N LEU A 104 2.91 8.23 -6.19
CA LEU A 104 2.96 9.68 -6.42
C LEU A 104 3.79 10.44 -5.37
N ALA A 105 4.47 9.74 -4.45
CA ALA A 105 5.22 10.37 -3.35
C ALA A 105 6.29 11.34 -3.84
N ALA A 106 7.12 10.95 -4.80
CA ALA A 106 8.18 11.81 -5.33
C ALA A 106 7.62 13.07 -6.04
N TRP A 107 6.53 12.91 -6.79
CA TRP A 107 5.81 14.04 -7.38
C TRP A 107 5.28 14.99 -6.31
N SER A 108 4.73 14.46 -5.22
CA SER A 108 4.21 15.26 -4.12
C SER A 108 5.32 16.03 -3.40
N VAL A 109 6.39 15.34 -2.99
CA VAL A 109 7.55 15.97 -2.31
C VAL A 109 8.12 17.10 -3.17
N TRP A 110 8.31 16.87 -4.47
CA TRP A 110 8.82 17.89 -5.39
C TRP A 110 7.89 19.10 -5.51
N ASN A 111 6.58 18.90 -5.60
CA ASN A 111 5.64 20.00 -5.70
C ASN A 111 5.51 20.78 -4.37
N VAL A 112 5.56 20.11 -3.23
CA VAL A 112 5.62 20.76 -1.91
C VAL A 112 6.90 21.58 -1.79
N PHE A 113 8.06 21.02 -2.15
CA PHE A 113 9.33 21.75 -2.17
C PHE A 113 9.28 23.01 -3.03
N LYS A 114 8.68 22.94 -4.22
CA LYS A 114 8.54 24.14 -5.09
C LYS A 114 7.72 25.28 -4.44
N GLN A 115 6.88 24.99 -3.48
CA GLN A 115 6.12 26.01 -2.74
C GLN A 115 6.84 26.48 -1.49
N THR A 116 7.49 25.57 -0.78
CA THR A 116 8.12 25.84 0.53
C THR A 116 9.57 26.29 0.42
N HIS A 117 10.27 25.87 -0.63
CA HIS A 117 11.71 25.99 -0.81
C HIS A 117 12.55 25.42 0.35
N ASP A 118 11.96 24.48 1.11
CA ASP A 118 12.60 23.84 2.26
C ASP A 118 13.52 22.71 1.80
N THR A 119 14.81 23.02 1.75
CA THR A 119 15.85 22.07 1.34
C THR A 119 16.07 20.97 2.37
N GLU A 120 15.84 21.25 3.66
CA GLU A 120 16.00 20.25 4.73
C GLU A 120 14.89 19.17 4.64
N PHE A 121 13.66 19.57 4.34
CA PHE A 121 12.60 18.64 4.03
C PHE A 121 12.95 17.75 2.81
N LEU A 122 13.51 18.32 1.76
CA LEU A 122 13.92 17.55 0.59
C LEU A 122 15.02 16.53 0.92
N LYS A 123 16.02 16.93 1.74
CA LYS A 123 17.08 16.04 2.22
C LYS A 123 16.53 14.91 3.11
N GLU A 124 15.55 15.22 3.95
CA GLU A 124 14.87 14.26 4.81
C GLU A 124 14.14 13.20 3.98
N MET A 125 13.41 13.63 2.94
CA MET A 125 12.56 12.74 2.13
C MET A 125 13.35 11.92 1.11
N TYR A 126 14.45 12.43 0.58
CA TYR A 126 15.18 11.80 -0.52
C TYR A 126 15.55 10.34 -0.29
N PRO A 127 16.20 9.94 0.82
CA PRO A 127 16.54 8.53 1.05
C PRO A 127 15.30 7.65 1.19
N LYS A 128 14.23 8.17 1.77
CA LYS A 128 12.95 7.46 1.93
C LYS A 128 12.27 7.24 0.57
N LEU A 129 12.32 8.24 -0.31
CA LEU A 129 11.81 8.14 -1.68
C LEU A 129 12.60 7.12 -2.51
N VAL A 130 13.93 7.10 -2.39
CA VAL A 130 14.78 6.11 -3.06
C VAL A 130 14.43 4.69 -2.60
N ALA A 131 14.23 4.48 -1.30
CA ALA A 131 13.81 3.19 -0.77
C ALA A 131 12.45 2.75 -1.35
N TYR A 132 11.47 3.66 -1.39
CA TYR A 132 10.15 3.36 -1.96
C TYR A 132 10.20 3.10 -3.47
N HIS A 133 11.01 3.86 -4.22
CA HIS A 133 11.23 3.64 -5.64
C HIS A 133 11.84 2.25 -5.89
N ASN A 134 12.89 1.89 -5.16
CA ASN A 134 13.56 0.60 -5.33
C ASN A 134 12.62 -0.57 -5.01
N TRP A 135 11.77 -0.45 -3.99
CA TRP A 135 10.79 -1.47 -3.65
C TRP A 135 9.89 -1.84 -4.84
N TRP A 136 9.44 -0.87 -5.64
CA TRP A 136 8.61 -1.16 -6.82
C TRP A 136 9.32 -2.10 -7.78
N TYR A 137 10.60 -1.86 -8.08
CA TYR A 137 11.37 -2.70 -9.00
C TYR A 137 11.86 -4.01 -8.38
N THR A 138 11.93 -4.10 -7.07
CA THR A 138 12.29 -5.35 -6.37
C THR A 138 11.08 -6.26 -6.19
N ASN A 139 9.93 -5.69 -5.84
CA ASN A 139 8.77 -6.44 -5.37
C ASN A 139 7.59 -6.42 -6.35
N ARG A 140 7.65 -5.65 -7.42
CA ARG A 140 6.57 -5.44 -8.40
C ARG A 140 7.02 -5.50 -9.87
N ASP A 141 8.25 -5.86 -10.14
CA ASP A 141 8.77 -6.11 -11.50
C ASP A 141 9.14 -7.60 -11.59
N THR A 142 8.15 -8.45 -11.82
CA THR A 142 8.28 -9.92 -11.72
C THR A 142 9.15 -10.48 -12.84
N ASP A 143 9.03 -9.94 -14.04
CA ASP A 143 9.74 -10.41 -15.23
C ASP A 143 11.03 -9.60 -15.50
N GLN A 144 11.34 -8.63 -14.64
CA GLN A 144 12.53 -7.77 -14.69
C GLN A 144 12.66 -6.99 -16.01
N ASN A 145 11.52 -6.57 -16.56
CA ASN A 145 11.50 -5.80 -17.79
C ASN A 145 11.64 -4.27 -17.56
N GLY A 146 11.68 -3.82 -16.30
CA GLY A 146 11.78 -2.42 -15.90
C GLY A 146 10.45 -1.70 -15.84
N ILE A 147 9.34 -2.43 -15.92
CA ILE A 147 7.97 -1.93 -15.75
C ILE A 147 7.39 -2.62 -14.52
N ALA A 148 7.09 -1.82 -13.48
CA ALA A 148 6.50 -2.37 -12.26
C ALA A 148 4.99 -2.64 -12.45
N GLU A 149 4.54 -3.82 -12.09
CA GLU A 149 3.14 -4.22 -12.07
C GLU A 149 2.48 -3.83 -10.74
N TYR A 150 1.14 -3.85 -10.72
CA TYR A 150 0.39 -3.88 -9.47
C TYR A 150 0.27 -5.31 -8.94
N GLY A 151 0.07 -5.45 -7.63
CA GLY A 151 0.07 -6.77 -7.04
C GLY A 151 -0.39 -6.80 -5.59
N ALA A 152 0.11 -7.79 -4.86
CA ALA A 152 -0.23 -8.06 -3.47
C ALA A 152 1.01 -8.41 -2.64
N MET A 153 0.96 -8.08 -1.36
CA MET A 153 1.91 -8.56 -0.38
C MET A 153 1.66 -10.03 -0.02
N VAL A 154 2.62 -10.66 0.63
CA VAL A 154 2.43 -11.98 1.25
C VAL A 154 1.66 -11.78 2.55
N ASP A 155 0.41 -12.25 2.58
CA ASP A 155 -0.49 -12.13 3.72
C ASP A 155 -1.51 -13.27 3.71
N ASP A 156 -1.98 -13.67 4.88
CA ASP A 156 -2.98 -14.72 5.05
C ASP A 156 -4.30 -14.40 4.32
N ALA A 157 -4.62 -13.13 4.13
CA ALA A 157 -5.78 -12.67 3.35
C ALA A 157 -5.72 -13.07 1.86
N HIS A 158 -4.54 -13.42 1.36
CA HIS A 158 -4.32 -13.80 -0.04
C HIS A 158 -4.21 -15.32 -0.23
N TYR A 159 -4.61 -16.11 0.78
CA TYR A 159 -4.61 -17.57 0.71
C TYR A 159 -6.01 -18.17 0.67
N VAL A 160 -6.11 -19.38 0.14
CA VAL A 160 -7.35 -20.15 0.13
C VAL A 160 -7.66 -20.65 1.54
N TRP A 161 -8.74 -20.17 2.13
CA TRP A 161 -9.24 -20.62 3.41
C TRP A 161 -10.34 -21.67 3.24
N LYS A 162 -10.30 -22.72 4.04
CA LYS A 162 -11.32 -23.76 4.10
C LYS A 162 -11.76 -24.02 5.52
N GLU A 163 -13.02 -24.38 5.69
CA GLU A 163 -13.57 -24.82 6.97
C GLU A 163 -13.50 -26.35 7.06
N ASN A 164 -13.02 -26.85 8.19
CA ASN A 164 -13.12 -28.26 8.54
C ASN A 164 -14.55 -28.56 8.98
N GLU A 165 -15.31 -29.26 8.16
CA GLU A 165 -16.72 -29.57 8.41
C GLU A 165 -16.98 -30.33 9.72
N ALA A 166 -15.98 -31.06 10.22
CA ALA A 166 -16.12 -31.84 11.46
C ALA A 166 -15.87 -31.00 12.71
N THR A 167 -15.03 -29.99 12.65
CA THR A 167 -14.64 -29.16 13.83
C THR A 167 -15.13 -27.73 13.76
N GLY A 168 -15.52 -27.24 12.58
CA GLY A 168 -15.84 -25.83 12.34
C GLY A 168 -14.61 -24.89 12.33
N GLU A 169 -13.41 -25.43 12.36
CA GLU A 169 -12.17 -24.64 12.35
C GLU A 169 -11.75 -24.26 10.93
N TRP A 170 -11.35 -23.02 10.75
CA TRP A 170 -10.81 -22.52 9.50
C TRP A 170 -9.30 -22.77 9.41
N TYR A 171 -8.83 -23.19 8.24
CA TYR A 171 -7.41 -23.41 7.97
C TYR A 171 -7.03 -22.95 6.56
N ILE A 172 -5.76 -22.63 6.38
CA ILE A 172 -5.20 -22.30 5.05
C ILE A 172 -4.92 -23.62 4.31
N GLU A 173 -5.50 -23.75 3.12
CA GLU A 173 -5.22 -24.88 2.23
C GLU A 173 -3.77 -24.82 1.75
N LYS A 174 -3.15 -26.00 1.62
CA LYS A 174 -1.75 -26.11 1.18
C LYS A 174 -1.66 -26.95 -0.08
N ASP A 175 -0.68 -26.64 -0.91
CA ASP A 175 -0.33 -27.42 -2.08
C ASP A 175 0.42 -28.73 -1.72
N ALA A 176 0.80 -29.51 -2.73
CA ALA A 176 1.52 -30.79 -2.54
C ALA A 176 2.93 -30.62 -1.94
N ALA A 177 3.50 -29.41 -1.98
CA ALA A 177 4.78 -29.08 -1.37
C ALA A 177 4.63 -28.59 0.09
N GLY A 178 3.39 -28.42 0.56
CA GLY A 178 3.08 -27.93 1.90
C GLY A 178 3.06 -26.40 2.00
N GLU A 179 3.16 -25.69 0.86
CA GLU A 179 3.08 -24.23 0.81
C GLU A 179 1.62 -23.76 0.74
N PRO A 180 1.29 -22.59 1.32
CA PRO A 180 -0.05 -22.00 1.23
C PRO A 180 -0.52 -21.88 -0.22
N LEU A 181 -1.76 -22.30 -0.48
CA LEU A 181 -2.38 -22.15 -1.77
C LEU A 181 -2.89 -20.70 -1.92
N VAL A 182 -2.42 -20.02 -2.96
CA VAL A 182 -2.78 -18.62 -3.23
C VAL A 182 -4.20 -18.54 -3.79
N ASP A 183 -4.98 -17.60 -3.27
CA ASP A 183 -6.26 -17.19 -3.86
C ASP A 183 -6.02 -16.07 -4.89
N ASP A 184 -6.02 -16.45 -6.16
CA ASP A 184 -5.78 -15.50 -7.25
C ASP A 184 -6.80 -14.35 -7.26
N ASN A 185 -8.06 -14.59 -6.87
CA ASN A 185 -9.08 -13.54 -6.81
C ASN A 185 -8.74 -12.51 -5.72
N ALA A 186 -8.29 -12.95 -4.56
CA ALA A 186 -7.88 -12.05 -3.47
C ALA A 186 -6.65 -11.22 -3.87
N VAL A 187 -5.70 -11.82 -4.59
CA VAL A 187 -4.52 -11.09 -5.12
C VAL A 187 -4.93 -10.07 -6.18
N ILE A 188 -5.84 -10.40 -7.08
CA ILE A 188 -6.33 -9.50 -8.13
C ILE A 188 -7.08 -8.32 -7.51
N GLU A 189 -7.91 -8.56 -6.50
CA GLU A 189 -8.60 -7.50 -5.76
C GLU A 189 -7.60 -6.58 -5.05
N ALA A 190 -6.59 -7.14 -4.41
CA ALA A 190 -5.52 -6.38 -3.77
C ALA A 190 -4.74 -5.53 -4.79
N ALA A 191 -4.44 -6.07 -5.97
CA ALA A 191 -3.80 -5.33 -7.06
C ALA A 191 -4.67 -4.19 -7.59
N ALA A 192 -6.00 -4.39 -7.68
CA ALA A 192 -6.94 -3.33 -8.01
C ALA A 192 -6.87 -2.18 -6.99
N TRP A 193 -6.85 -2.50 -5.69
CA TRP A 193 -6.69 -1.50 -4.64
C TRP A 193 -5.33 -0.80 -4.68
N GLU A 194 -4.24 -1.53 -4.98
CA GLU A 194 -2.90 -0.95 -5.12
C GLU A 194 -2.83 0.03 -6.29
N SER A 195 -3.53 -0.26 -7.39
CA SER A 195 -3.62 0.59 -8.56
C SER A 195 -4.45 1.88 -8.36
N GLY A 196 -5.32 1.91 -7.34
CA GLY A 196 -6.32 2.96 -7.15
C GLY A 196 -7.47 2.94 -8.15
N MET A 197 -7.57 1.89 -8.97
CA MET A 197 -8.66 1.68 -9.94
C MET A 197 -9.57 0.53 -9.51
N ASP A 198 -10.03 0.58 -8.27
CA ASP A 198 -10.65 -0.53 -7.52
C ASP A 198 -11.79 -1.26 -8.26
N ASN A 199 -12.50 -0.59 -9.16
CA ASN A 199 -13.64 -1.15 -9.88
C ASN A 199 -13.44 -1.14 -11.41
N ALA A 200 -12.19 -1.09 -11.86
CA ALA A 200 -11.92 -1.10 -13.29
C ALA A 200 -12.09 -2.50 -13.88
N THR A 201 -12.75 -2.59 -15.03
CA THR A 201 -12.94 -3.85 -15.77
C THR A 201 -11.63 -4.54 -16.16
N ARG A 202 -10.52 -3.81 -16.10
CA ARG A 202 -9.16 -4.35 -16.24
C ARG A 202 -8.85 -5.50 -15.27
N PHE A 203 -9.50 -5.52 -14.10
CA PHE A 203 -9.30 -6.53 -13.06
C PHE A 203 -10.39 -7.62 -13.08
N ASP A 204 -11.26 -7.64 -14.09
CA ASP A 204 -12.22 -8.72 -14.25
C ASP A 204 -11.47 -10.03 -14.55
N VAL A 205 -11.78 -11.06 -13.79
CA VAL A 205 -11.06 -12.36 -13.83
C VAL A 205 -11.35 -13.10 -15.14
N GLU A 206 -12.58 -12.93 -15.67
CA GLU A 206 -12.99 -13.57 -16.91
C GLU A 206 -12.58 -12.71 -18.11
N GLY A 207 -11.88 -13.33 -19.03
CA GLY A 207 -11.55 -12.71 -20.31
C GLY A 207 -12.80 -12.37 -21.12
N ASN A 208 -12.77 -11.25 -21.83
CA ASN A 208 -13.90 -10.74 -22.61
C ASN A 208 -13.97 -11.30 -24.03
N GLY A 209 -13.09 -12.23 -24.39
CA GLY A 209 -13.04 -12.84 -25.72
C GLY A 209 -11.98 -13.92 -25.85
N PRO A 210 -11.91 -14.61 -27.02
CA PRO A 210 -11.01 -15.75 -27.22
C PRO A 210 -9.52 -15.36 -27.19
N ASP A 211 -9.18 -14.09 -27.44
CA ASP A 211 -7.81 -13.56 -27.40
C ASP A 211 -7.48 -12.88 -26.05
N ASP A 212 -8.46 -12.75 -25.15
CA ASP A 212 -8.27 -12.16 -23.84
C ASP A 212 -7.78 -13.24 -22.88
N ILE A 213 -6.54 -13.11 -22.43
CA ILE A 213 -5.92 -14.04 -21.49
C ILE A 213 -6.38 -13.86 -20.05
N GLY A 214 -7.22 -12.84 -19.79
CA GLY A 214 -7.66 -12.46 -18.44
C GLY A 214 -6.52 -11.95 -17.58
N VAL A 215 -6.78 -11.84 -16.27
CA VAL A 215 -5.78 -11.45 -15.28
C VAL A 215 -5.09 -12.71 -14.75
N LYS A 216 -3.76 -12.68 -14.73
CA LYS A 216 -2.92 -13.78 -14.20
C LYS A 216 -2.09 -13.28 -13.02
N VAL A 217 -1.94 -14.13 -12.02
CA VAL A 217 -1.14 -13.88 -10.84
C VAL A 217 0.24 -14.54 -10.99
N PHE A 218 1.29 -13.80 -10.64
CA PHE A 218 2.67 -14.25 -10.62
C PHE A 218 3.25 -14.13 -9.22
N LYS A 219 4.11 -15.08 -8.83
CA LYS A 219 4.83 -15.07 -7.57
C LYS A 219 6.17 -14.37 -7.73
N ASN A 220 6.37 -13.27 -7.03
CA ASN A 220 7.66 -12.61 -6.93
C ASN A 220 8.53 -13.35 -5.93
N LYS A 221 9.76 -13.67 -6.28
CA LYS A 221 10.67 -14.43 -5.43
C LYS A 221 11.99 -13.68 -5.25
N ASP A 222 12.53 -13.78 -4.04
CA ASP A 222 13.89 -13.32 -3.76
C ASP A 222 14.95 -14.31 -4.33
N ALA A 223 16.23 -13.95 -4.15
CA ALA A 223 17.36 -14.76 -4.61
C ALA A 223 17.43 -16.16 -3.96
N SER A 224 16.76 -16.38 -2.83
CA SER A 224 16.65 -17.69 -2.16
C SER A 224 15.51 -18.55 -2.71
N GLY A 225 14.65 -17.98 -3.55
CA GLY A 225 13.43 -18.61 -4.07
C GLY A 225 12.21 -18.45 -3.17
N LYS A 226 12.32 -17.70 -2.06
CA LYS A 226 11.20 -17.40 -1.19
C LYS A 226 10.24 -16.40 -1.85
N VAL A 227 8.94 -16.65 -1.77
CA VAL A 227 7.93 -15.73 -2.24
C VAL A 227 7.93 -14.48 -1.34
N ILE A 228 8.06 -13.29 -1.94
CA ILE A 228 8.11 -11.99 -1.28
C ILE A 228 6.95 -11.08 -1.69
N GLY A 229 6.10 -11.53 -2.59
CA GLY A 229 4.93 -10.79 -3.06
C GLY A 229 4.32 -11.46 -4.29
N TYR A 230 3.28 -10.84 -4.78
CA TYR A 230 2.57 -11.25 -5.99
C TYR A 230 2.44 -10.05 -6.92
N SER A 231 2.42 -10.31 -8.22
CA SER A 231 2.09 -9.32 -9.24
C SER A 231 1.05 -9.89 -10.19
N ILE A 232 0.33 -9.00 -10.89
CA ILE A 232 -0.57 -9.39 -11.97
C ILE A 232 0.05 -8.98 -13.30
N ASN A 233 -0.36 -9.66 -14.39
CA ASN A 233 0.01 -9.20 -15.74
C ASN A 233 -0.56 -7.81 -16.02
N GLN A 234 0.16 -7.01 -16.79
CA GLN A 234 -0.29 -5.71 -17.30
C GLN A 234 -0.95 -5.82 -18.68
#